data_81ce593db4ffe6bdc9556e987de7f860
#
_entry.id   81ce593db4ffe6bdc9556e987de7f860
#
_cell.length_a   1.000
_cell.length_b   1.000
_cell.length_c   1.000
_cell.angle_alpha   90.00
_cell.angle_beta   90.00
_cell.angle_gamma   90.00
#
_symmetry.space_group_name_H-M   'P 1'
#
loop_
_entity.id
_entity.type
_entity.pdbx_description
1 polymer ?
#
loop_
_entity_poly.entity_id
_entity_poly.type
_entity_poly.pdbx_seq_one_letter_code
_entity_poly.pdbx_strand_id
1 'polypeptide(L)'
;MYEVQFPGLGLEFEVNPVAFQFGPIQIGPFEFGTVYWYGIIIAVGLILAFLYASLSCKKMRINEDKLINCVIAGVIFGMIGARLYYVIFYPGDTYRNDPLQILNIHQGGLGIYGGIIAALAAGAITAKICKMKIGPVLDVASLGFLIGQGIGRWGNFFNQEAFGGATDLPWG
;
A
#
# COMPACT_ATOMS: atom_id res chain seq x y z
N MET A 1 -18.76 -1.40 -11.94
CA MET A 1 -18.14 -0.42 -12.82
C MET A 1 -18.50 0.95 -12.30
N TYR A 2 -17.60 1.89 -12.41
CA TYR A 2 -17.79 3.29 -11.98
C TYR A 2 -17.79 4.16 -13.22
N GLU A 3 -18.74 5.06 -13.33
CA GLU A 3 -18.76 6.07 -14.38
C GLU A 3 -17.90 7.26 -13.96
N VAL A 4 -16.95 7.63 -14.79
CA VAL A 4 -16.02 8.76 -14.58
C VAL A 4 -16.27 9.80 -15.66
N GLN A 5 -16.56 11.01 -15.24
CA GLN A 5 -16.88 12.12 -16.12
C GLN A 5 -15.90 13.28 -15.86
N PHE A 6 -15.42 13.87 -16.95
CA PHE A 6 -14.69 15.13 -16.94
C PHE A 6 -15.50 16.16 -17.77
N PRO A 7 -16.48 16.81 -17.15
CA PRO A 7 -17.43 17.66 -17.90
C PRO A 7 -16.79 18.76 -18.72
N GLY A 8 -15.72 19.36 -18.19
CA GLY A 8 -14.96 20.42 -18.87
C GLY A 8 -14.17 19.95 -20.10
N LEU A 9 -13.91 18.63 -20.22
CA LEU A 9 -13.20 18.01 -21.35
C LEU A 9 -14.15 17.23 -22.26
N GLY A 10 -15.41 17.06 -21.87
CA GLY A 10 -16.38 16.23 -22.61
C GLY A 10 -15.99 14.74 -22.64
N LEU A 11 -15.25 14.27 -21.64
CA LEU A 11 -14.80 12.87 -21.55
C LEU A 11 -15.69 12.12 -20.57
N GLU A 12 -16.21 10.99 -20.99
CA GLU A 12 -16.97 10.05 -20.18
C GLU A 12 -16.46 8.63 -20.48
N PHE A 13 -16.18 7.85 -19.44
CA PHE A 13 -15.77 6.45 -19.58
C PHE A 13 -16.05 5.65 -18.31
N GLU A 14 -16.18 4.36 -18.47
CA GLU A 14 -16.38 3.43 -17.36
C GLU A 14 -15.04 2.87 -16.84
N VAL A 15 -14.87 2.85 -15.53
CA VAL A 15 -13.73 2.24 -14.86
C VAL A 15 -14.19 0.97 -14.14
N ASN A 16 -13.56 -0.15 -14.49
CA ASN A 16 -13.77 -1.40 -13.78
C ASN A 16 -12.64 -1.61 -12.76
N PRO A 17 -12.92 -1.67 -11.44
CA PRO A 17 -11.90 -1.93 -10.43
C PRO A 17 -11.33 -3.35 -10.51
N VAL A 18 -12.06 -4.29 -11.13
CA VAL A 18 -11.66 -5.68 -11.29
C VAL A 18 -10.79 -5.81 -12.54
N ALA A 19 -9.56 -6.29 -12.38
CA ALA A 19 -8.65 -6.56 -13.48
C ALA A 19 -9.02 -7.87 -14.18
N PHE A 20 -9.18 -8.95 -13.43
CA PHE A 20 -9.64 -10.24 -13.95
C PHE A 20 -10.19 -11.11 -12.83
N GLN A 21 -11.01 -12.08 -13.20
CA GLN A 21 -11.57 -13.10 -12.32
C GLN A 21 -11.21 -14.47 -12.84
N PHE A 22 -10.68 -15.32 -11.94
CA PHE A 22 -10.62 -16.75 -12.15
C PHE A 22 -11.55 -17.39 -11.12
N GLY A 23 -12.27 -18.44 -11.48
CA GLY A 23 -13.37 -18.98 -10.68
C GLY A 23 -13.10 -19.05 -9.18
N PRO A 24 -14.14 -19.09 -8.34
CA PRO A 24 -14.01 -18.98 -6.90
C PRO A 24 -13.18 -20.13 -6.32
N ILE A 25 -12.06 -19.79 -5.70
CA ILE A 25 -11.22 -20.72 -4.96
C ILE A 25 -11.56 -20.53 -3.49
N GLN A 26 -12.20 -21.51 -2.86
CA GLN A 26 -12.51 -21.46 -1.43
C GLN A 26 -11.37 -22.10 -0.63
N ILE A 27 -10.81 -21.34 0.30
CA ILE A 27 -9.82 -21.83 1.27
C ILE A 27 -10.37 -21.52 2.67
N GLY A 28 -11.03 -22.50 3.30
CA GLY A 28 -11.72 -22.31 4.57
C GLY A 28 -12.87 -21.29 4.45
N PRO A 29 -12.93 -20.27 5.32
CA PRO A 29 -13.96 -19.23 5.27
C PRO A 29 -13.68 -18.15 4.20
N PHE A 30 -12.57 -18.24 3.48
CA PHE A 30 -12.12 -17.21 2.54
C PHE A 30 -12.37 -17.65 1.09
N GLU A 31 -12.96 -16.74 0.32
CA GLU A 31 -13.18 -16.89 -1.12
C GLU A 31 -12.17 -16.02 -1.88
N PHE A 32 -11.38 -16.68 -2.73
CA PHE A 32 -10.40 -16.03 -3.61
C PHE A 32 -10.84 -16.23 -5.07
N GLY A 33 -10.51 -15.30 -5.93
CA GLY A 33 -10.82 -15.49 -7.37
C GLY A 33 -10.95 -14.17 -8.14
N THR A 34 -10.92 -13.04 -7.42
CA THR A 34 -10.98 -11.72 -8.05
C THR A 34 -9.67 -10.98 -7.80
N VAL A 35 -9.04 -10.52 -8.87
CA VAL A 35 -7.87 -9.65 -8.83
C VAL A 35 -8.28 -8.23 -9.19
N TYR A 36 -7.98 -7.30 -8.32
CA TYR A 36 -8.29 -5.90 -8.49
C TYR A 36 -7.10 -5.13 -9.04
N TRP A 37 -7.35 -4.14 -9.90
CA TRP A 37 -6.33 -3.23 -10.41
C TRP A 37 -5.55 -2.56 -9.29
N TYR A 38 -6.22 -2.22 -8.20
CA TYR A 38 -5.56 -1.64 -7.01
C TYR A 38 -4.38 -2.49 -6.54
N GLY A 39 -4.58 -3.80 -6.37
CA GLY A 39 -3.52 -4.72 -5.93
C GLY A 39 -2.36 -4.80 -6.92
N ILE A 40 -2.65 -4.84 -8.22
CA ILE A 40 -1.63 -4.87 -9.28
C ILE A 40 -0.81 -3.58 -9.25
N ILE A 41 -1.47 -2.43 -9.17
CA ILE A 41 -0.82 -1.11 -9.16
C ILE A 41 0.08 -0.95 -7.94
N ILE A 42 -0.40 -1.36 -6.76
CA ILE A 42 0.42 -1.35 -5.53
C ILE A 42 1.64 -2.28 -5.67
N ALA A 43 1.46 -3.48 -6.23
CA ALA A 43 2.57 -4.40 -6.48
C ALA A 43 3.61 -3.81 -7.45
N VAL A 44 3.16 -3.18 -8.53
CA VAL A 44 4.04 -2.47 -9.48
C VAL A 44 4.77 -1.32 -8.79
N GLY A 45 4.07 -0.52 -7.98
CA GLY A 45 4.66 0.57 -7.20
C GLY A 45 5.75 0.07 -6.26
N LEU A 46 5.50 -1.05 -5.56
CA LEU A 46 6.49 -1.67 -4.67
C LEU A 46 7.71 -2.17 -5.45
N ILE A 47 7.51 -2.84 -6.58
CA ILE A 47 8.61 -3.33 -7.45
C ILE A 47 9.46 -2.14 -7.93
N LEU A 48 8.84 -1.08 -8.42
CA LEU A 48 9.58 0.08 -8.93
C LEU A 48 10.31 0.83 -7.81
N ALA A 49 9.71 0.96 -6.62
CA ALA A 49 10.36 1.51 -5.44
C ALA A 49 11.57 0.65 -5.02
N PHE A 50 11.42 -0.68 -5.06
CA PHE A 50 12.51 -1.60 -4.76
C PHE A 50 13.64 -1.55 -5.80
N LEU A 51 13.32 -1.52 -7.09
CA LEU A 51 14.30 -1.36 -8.16
C LEU A 51 15.09 -0.04 -8.01
N TYR A 52 14.40 1.05 -7.72
CA TYR A 52 15.06 2.31 -7.42
C TYR A 52 16.00 2.19 -6.21
N ALA A 53 15.53 1.56 -5.13
CA ALA A 53 16.32 1.36 -3.92
C ALA A 53 17.57 0.51 -4.20
N SER A 54 17.44 -0.59 -4.94
CA SER A 54 18.54 -1.47 -5.36
C SER A 54 19.58 -0.72 -6.20
N LEU A 55 19.14 0.04 -7.21
CA LEU A 55 20.04 0.88 -8.03
C LEU A 55 20.77 1.95 -7.22
N SER A 56 20.11 2.48 -6.18
CA SER A 56 20.66 3.52 -5.31
C SER A 56 21.69 2.97 -4.30
N CYS A 57 21.65 1.68 -4.00
CA CYS A 57 22.56 1.03 -3.03
C CYS A 57 24.03 1.29 -3.33
N LYS A 58 24.44 1.15 -4.60
CA LYS A 58 25.82 1.39 -5.03
C LYS A 58 26.26 2.83 -4.78
N LYS A 59 25.40 3.79 -5.11
CA LYS A 59 25.64 5.23 -4.95
C LYS A 59 25.72 5.63 -3.47
N MET A 60 24.84 5.07 -2.65
CA MET A 60 24.71 5.38 -1.23
C MET A 60 25.63 4.51 -0.35
N ARG A 61 26.41 3.60 -0.94
CA ARG A 61 27.29 2.63 -0.25
C ARG A 61 26.51 1.79 0.78
N ILE A 62 25.32 1.36 0.43
CA ILE A 62 24.46 0.49 1.22
C ILE A 62 24.64 -0.95 0.69
N ASN A 63 24.69 -1.91 1.59
CA ASN A 63 24.66 -3.31 1.22
C ASN A 63 23.24 -3.70 0.81
N GLU A 64 23.07 -4.20 -0.42
CA GLU A 64 21.77 -4.51 -1.01
C GLU A 64 21.03 -5.62 -0.25
N ASP A 65 21.72 -6.70 0.12
CA ASP A 65 21.11 -7.82 0.86
C ASP A 65 20.55 -7.37 2.22
N LYS A 66 21.28 -6.47 2.88
CA LYS A 66 20.83 -5.90 4.15
C LYS A 66 19.64 -4.95 3.96
N LEU A 67 19.60 -4.21 2.83
CA LEU A 67 18.46 -3.36 2.50
C LEU A 67 17.21 -4.21 2.24
N ILE A 68 17.36 -5.33 1.54
CA ILE A 68 16.25 -6.28 1.32
C ILE A 68 15.65 -6.71 2.66
N ASN A 69 16.46 -7.04 3.64
CA ASN A 69 15.96 -7.40 4.99
C ASN A 69 15.18 -6.25 5.64
N CYS A 70 15.62 -5.00 5.46
CA CYS A 70 14.89 -3.84 5.96
C CYS A 70 13.54 -3.66 5.24
N VAL A 71 13.49 -3.86 3.92
CA VAL A 71 12.27 -3.77 3.13
C VAL A 71 11.28 -4.87 3.53
N ILE A 72 11.74 -6.12 3.64
CA ILE A 72 10.90 -7.25 4.07
C ILE A 72 10.31 -6.98 5.47
N ALA A 73 11.16 -6.59 6.42
CA ALA A 73 10.70 -6.24 7.76
C ALA A 73 9.70 -5.06 7.72
N GLY A 74 9.99 -4.02 6.94
CA GLY A 74 9.11 -2.87 6.76
C GLY A 74 7.75 -3.25 6.21
N VAL A 75 7.68 -4.11 5.19
CA VAL A 75 6.42 -4.56 4.58
C VAL A 75 5.61 -5.40 5.58
N ILE A 76 6.23 -6.39 6.22
CA ILE A 76 5.55 -7.29 7.16
C ILE A 76 5.00 -6.50 8.35
N PHE A 77 5.86 -5.76 9.03
CA PHE A 77 5.45 -4.99 10.21
C PHE A 77 4.58 -3.79 9.86
N GLY A 78 4.76 -3.21 8.68
CA GLY A 78 3.88 -2.18 8.16
C GLY A 78 2.44 -2.67 8.00
N MET A 79 2.25 -3.86 7.43
CA MET A 79 0.92 -4.47 7.29
C MET A 79 0.29 -4.76 8.66
N ILE A 80 1.07 -5.33 9.58
CA ILE A 80 0.61 -5.58 10.96
C ILE A 80 0.25 -4.27 11.65
N GLY A 81 1.10 -3.25 11.56
CA GLY A 81 0.88 -1.94 12.16
C GLY A 81 -0.33 -1.22 11.59
N ALA A 82 -0.55 -1.30 10.27
CA ALA A 82 -1.74 -0.74 9.62
C ALA A 82 -3.02 -1.37 10.17
N ARG A 83 -3.02 -2.70 10.34
CA ARG A 83 -4.16 -3.42 10.89
C ARG A 83 -4.39 -3.09 12.35
N LEU A 84 -3.35 -3.13 13.18
CA LEU A 84 -3.45 -2.81 14.59
C LEU A 84 -3.94 -1.38 14.83
N TYR A 85 -3.41 -0.42 14.07
CA TYR A 85 -3.86 0.96 14.16
C TYR A 85 -5.34 1.09 13.85
N TYR A 86 -5.81 0.46 12.76
CA TYR A 86 -7.22 0.49 12.41
C TYR A 86 -8.10 -0.12 13.50
N VAL A 87 -7.73 -1.29 14.02
CA VAL A 87 -8.48 -1.99 15.08
C VAL A 87 -8.55 -1.17 16.37
N ILE A 88 -7.44 -0.54 16.78
CA ILE A 88 -7.37 0.26 18.01
C ILE A 88 -8.25 1.51 17.91
N PHE A 89 -8.25 2.17 16.75
CA PHE A 89 -8.99 3.41 16.54
C PHE A 89 -10.38 3.21 15.91
N TYR A 90 -10.82 1.96 15.76
CA TYR A 90 -12.13 1.66 15.22
C TYR A 90 -13.25 2.07 16.19
N PRO A 91 -14.24 2.90 15.75
CA PRO A 91 -15.24 3.48 16.64
C PRO A 91 -16.37 2.54 17.06
N GLY A 92 -16.27 1.23 16.77
CA GLY A 92 -17.30 0.23 17.08
C GLY A 92 -16.79 -0.92 17.93
N ASP A 93 -17.71 -1.76 18.41
CA ASP A 93 -17.41 -2.91 19.27
C ASP A 93 -17.15 -4.23 18.50
N THR A 94 -17.05 -4.16 17.16
CA THR A 94 -16.89 -5.33 16.28
C THR A 94 -15.72 -6.20 16.72
N TYR A 95 -14.55 -5.61 16.94
CA TYR A 95 -13.33 -6.33 17.31
C TYR A 95 -13.29 -6.79 18.76
N ARG A 96 -14.14 -6.23 19.63
CA ARG A 96 -14.33 -6.68 21.00
C ARG A 96 -15.23 -7.89 21.07
N ASN A 97 -16.28 -7.90 20.23
CA ASN A 97 -17.28 -8.98 20.21
C ASN A 97 -16.77 -10.19 19.43
N ASP A 98 -15.96 -9.98 18.40
CA ASP A 98 -15.37 -11.04 17.58
C ASP A 98 -13.87 -10.73 17.29
N PRO A 99 -12.94 -11.17 18.17
CA PRO A 99 -11.52 -10.96 17.99
C PRO A 99 -10.93 -11.61 16.72
N LEU A 100 -11.58 -12.62 16.14
CA LEU A 100 -11.12 -13.25 14.91
C LEU A 100 -11.20 -12.31 13.71
N GLN A 101 -12.09 -11.31 13.76
CA GLN A 101 -12.18 -10.27 12.73
C GLN A 101 -10.90 -9.42 12.62
N ILE A 102 -10.03 -9.41 13.63
CA ILE A 102 -8.74 -8.74 13.57
C ILE A 102 -7.86 -9.34 12.45
N LEU A 103 -7.98 -10.63 12.18
CA LEU A 103 -7.22 -11.33 11.13
C LEU A 103 -7.84 -11.18 9.73
N ASN A 104 -9.07 -10.71 9.64
CA ASN A 104 -9.78 -10.55 8.37
C ASN A 104 -9.38 -9.22 7.70
N ILE A 105 -8.30 -9.26 6.92
CA ILE A 105 -7.80 -8.09 6.16
C ILE A 105 -8.45 -7.97 4.78
N HIS A 106 -9.17 -8.98 4.30
CA HIS A 106 -9.79 -8.99 2.97
C HIS A 106 -10.93 -7.98 2.82
N GLN A 107 -11.58 -7.65 3.92
CA GLN A 107 -12.65 -6.64 3.95
C GLN A 107 -12.15 -5.20 4.14
N GLY A 108 -10.83 -4.99 3.98
CA GLY A 108 -10.21 -3.71 4.22
C GLY A 108 -9.88 -3.49 5.69
N GLY A 109 -9.89 -2.23 6.14
CA GLY A 109 -9.60 -1.88 7.53
C GLY A 109 -8.09 -1.85 7.82
N LEU A 110 -7.35 -1.08 7.02
CA LEU A 110 -5.92 -0.83 7.18
C LEU A 110 -5.70 0.68 7.39
N GLY A 111 -5.16 1.06 8.54
CA GLY A 111 -4.85 2.45 8.85
C GLY A 111 -3.46 2.83 8.35
N ILE A 112 -3.38 3.76 7.38
CA ILE A 112 -2.13 4.16 6.74
C ILE A 112 -1.07 4.66 7.73
N TYR A 113 -1.48 5.41 8.74
CA TYR A 113 -0.55 5.93 9.76
C TYR A 113 0.14 4.81 10.54
N GLY A 114 -0.61 3.79 10.94
CA GLY A 114 -0.04 2.61 11.60
C GLY A 114 0.94 1.87 10.71
N GLY A 115 0.62 1.76 9.43
CA GLY A 115 1.50 1.16 8.43
C GLY A 115 2.82 1.91 8.28
N ILE A 116 2.77 3.21 8.11
CA ILE A 116 3.98 4.05 7.95
C ILE A 116 4.85 4.00 9.21
N ILE A 117 4.26 4.20 10.39
CA ILE A 117 5.00 4.22 11.66
C ILE A 117 5.68 2.86 11.88
N ALA A 118 4.95 1.76 11.72
CA ALA A 118 5.48 0.43 11.95
C ALA A 118 6.54 0.04 10.90
N ALA A 119 6.34 0.38 9.62
CA ALA A 119 7.30 0.11 8.56
C ALA A 119 8.62 0.85 8.78
N LEU A 120 8.57 2.14 9.13
CA LEU A 120 9.75 2.94 9.41
C LEU A 120 10.49 2.44 10.66
N ALA A 121 9.76 2.12 11.73
CA ALA A 121 10.33 1.59 12.96
C ALA A 121 11.02 0.24 12.71
N ALA A 122 10.34 -0.70 12.04
CA ALA A 122 10.89 -2.01 11.71
C ALA A 122 12.11 -1.91 10.79
N GLY A 123 12.04 -1.06 9.74
CA GLY A 123 13.16 -0.82 8.84
C GLY A 123 14.37 -0.23 9.57
N ALA A 124 14.17 0.76 10.44
CA ALA A 124 15.24 1.37 11.23
C ALA A 124 15.86 0.38 12.24
N ILE A 125 15.03 -0.41 12.93
CA ILE A 125 15.50 -1.46 13.86
C ILE A 125 16.32 -2.50 13.10
N THR A 126 15.83 -2.98 11.96
CA THR A 126 16.53 -3.95 11.12
C THR A 126 17.84 -3.39 10.58
N ALA A 127 17.85 -2.12 10.15
CA ALA A 127 19.09 -1.45 9.73
C ALA A 127 20.13 -1.43 10.85
N LYS A 128 19.69 -1.13 12.08
CA LYS A 128 20.56 -1.14 13.26
C LYS A 128 21.10 -2.53 13.57
N ILE A 129 20.27 -3.58 13.54
CA ILE A 129 20.66 -4.98 13.73
C ILE A 129 21.68 -5.40 12.67
N CYS A 130 21.47 -5.00 11.41
CA CYS A 130 22.36 -5.25 10.29
C CYS A 130 23.63 -4.37 10.29
N LYS A 131 23.82 -3.54 11.33
CA LYS A 131 24.95 -2.59 11.45
C LYS A 131 25.06 -1.64 10.25
N MET A 132 23.94 -1.19 9.72
CA MET A 132 23.88 -0.16 8.69
C MET A 132 23.66 1.23 9.29
N LYS A 133 24.10 2.26 8.58
CA LYS A 133 23.77 3.65 8.93
C LYS A 133 22.31 3.91 8.57
N ILE A 134 21.51 4.35 9.54
CA ILE A 134 20.06 4.56 9.37
C ILE A 134 19.78 5.70 8.38
N GLY A 135 20.54 6.80 8.42
CA GLY A 135 20.33 7.95 7.53
C GLY A 135 20.24 7.56 6.04
N PRO A 136 21.30 6.98 5.45
CA PRO A 136 21.25 6.55 4.05
C PRO A 136 20.12 5.56 3.72
N VAL A 137 19.74 4.69 4.66
CA VAL A 137 18.60 3.76 4.49
C VAL A 137 17.28 4.54 4.43
N LEU A 138 17.10 5.53 5.30
CA LEU A 138 15.91 6.39 5.28
C LEU A 138 15.85 7.27 4.04
N ASP A 139 17.00 7.77 3.55
CA ASP A 139 17.07 8.59 2.31
C ASP A 139 16.58 7.77 1.11
N VAL A 140 17.02 6.51 0.99
CA VAL A 140 16.54 5.60 -0.06
C VAL A 140 15.06 5.26 0.14
N ALA A 141 14.65 4.99 1.38
CA ALA A 141 13.28 4.63 1.71
C ALA A 141 12.29 5.77 1.41
N SER A 142 12.67 7.03 1.69
CA SER A 142 11.79 8.19 1.46
C SER A 142 11.47 8.39 -0.03
N LEU A 143 12.45 8.25 -0.91
CA LEU A 143 12.24 8.33 -2.35
C LEU A 143 11.45 7.12 -2.88
N GLY A 144 11.74 5.91 -2.38
CA GLY A 144 10.94 4.72 -2.67
C GLY A 144 9.47 4.89 -2.25
N PHE A 145 9.24 5.51 -1.09
CA PHE A 145 7.89 5.82 -0.60
C PHE A 145 7.16 6.81 -1.52
N LEU A 146 7.84 7.85 -2.00
CA LEU A 146 7.26 8.81 -2.96
C LEU A 146 6.88 8.13 -4.28
N ILE A 147 7.72 7.24 -4.80
CA ILE A 147 7.40 6.43 -5.98
C ILE A 147 6.14 5.59 -5.74
N GLY A 148 6.08 4.89 -4.60
CA GLY A 148 4.93 4.08 -4.20
C GLY A 148 3.66 4.92 -4.05
N GLN A 149 3.74 6.11 -3.44
CA GLN A 149 2.60 7.02 -3.31
C GLN A 149 2.10 7.54 -4.67
N GLY A 150 3.00 7.96 -5.54
CA GLY A 150 2.63 8.46 -6.86
C GLY A 150 1.89 7.39 -7.68
N ILE A 151 2.42 6.18 -7.69
CA ILE A 151 1.80 5.04 -8.39
C ILE A 151 0.50 4.62 -7.69
N GLY A 152 0.47 4.60 -6.36
CA GLY A 152 -0.70 4.23 -5.57
C GLY A 152 -1.92 5.12 -5.83
N ARG A 153 -1.74 6.38 -6.23
CA ARG A 153 -2.84 7.26 -6.63
C ARG A 153 -3.63 6.74 -7.83
N TRP A 154 -2.98 6.03 -8.74
CA TRP A 154 -3.69 5.33 -9.82
C TRP A 154 -4.56 4.19 -9.28
N GLY A 155 -4.14 3.53 -8.20
CA GLY A 155 -4.98 2.55 -7.51
C GLY A 155 -6.27 3.18 -6.96
N ASN A 156 -6.17 4.35 -6.31
CA ASN A 156 -7.34 5.10 -5.85
C ASN A 156 -8.27 5.47 -7.02
N PHE A 157 -7.71 5.84 -8.18
CA PHE A 157 -8.50 6.13 -9.38
C PHE A 157 -9.33 4.92 -9.83
N PHE A 158 -8.74 3.72 -9.89
CA PHE A 158 -9.48 2.52 -10.25
C PHE A 158 -10.52 2.10 -9.22
N ASN A 159 -10.28 2.37 -7.93
CA ASN A 159 -11.26 2.12 -6.87
C ASN A 159 -12.29 3.25 -6.73
N GLN A 160 -12.12 4.37 -7.42
CA GLN A 160 -12.92 5.58 -7.27
C GLN A 160 -13.03 6.03 -5.80
N GLU A 161 -11.86 6.13 -5.16
CA GLU A 161 -11.75 6.54 -3.76
C GLU A 161 -10.69 7.64 -3.58
N ALA A 162 -10.77 8.39 -2.48
CA ALA A 162 -9.83 9.45 -2.12
C ALA A 162 -9.65 10.53 -3.23
N PHE A 163 -10.70 10.81 -3.97
CA PHE A 163 -10.79 11.93 -4.92
C PHE A 163 -11.18 13.22 -4.21
N GLY A 164 -11.00 14.35 -4.88
CA GLY A 164 -11.32 15.68 -4.38
C GLY A 164 -12.82 15.98 -4.34
N GLY A 165 -13.16 17.21 -3.97
CA GLY A 165 -14.53 17.73 -4.13
C GLY A 165 -14.80 18.19 -5.56
N ALA A 166 -16.09 18.49 -5.84
CA ALA A 166 -16.48 19.08 -7.11
C ALA A 166 -15.70 20.39 -7.38
N THR A 167 -15.29 20.59 -8.62
CA THR A 167 -14.52 21.77 -9.04
C THR A 167 -15.00 22.25 -10.41
N ASP A 168 -14.89 23.55 -10.65
CA ASP A 168 -15.20 24.18 -11.95
C ASP A 168 -13.99 24.17 -12.91
N LEU A 169 -12.89 23.52 -12.52
CA LEU A 169 -11.72 23.39 -13.38
C LEU A 169 -11.99 22.41 -14.54
N PRO A 170 -11.48 22.67 -15.76
CA PRO A 170 -11.78 21.85 -16.93
C PRO A 170 -11.38 20.37 -16.80
N TRP A 171 -10.43 20.07 -15.92
CA TRP A 171 -9.90 18.72 -15.69
C TRP A 171 -10.31 18.11 -14.34
N GLY A 172 -11.24 18.70 -13.63
CA GLY A 172 -11.70 18.28 -12.31
C GLY A 172 -13.11 17.74 -12.29
#